data_28f6b20988fe76a5784c153dcdbf858d
#
_entry.id   28f6b20988fe76a5784c153dcdbf858d
#
_cell.length_a   1.000
_cell.length_b   1.000
_cell.length_c   1.000
_cell.angle_alpha   90.00
_cell.angle_beta   90.00
_cell.angle_gamma   90.00
#
_symmetry.space_group_name_H-M   'P 1'
#
loop_
_entity.id
_entity.type
_entity.pdbx_description
1 polymer ?
#
loop_
_entity_poly.entity_id
_entity_poly.type
_entity_poly.pdbx_seq_one_letter_code
_entity_poly.pdbx_strand_id
1 'polypeptide(L)'
;NDADLRGADLQDANLKNTRAIGTMFADDNMHATNMAGAILNGADLTGSKLRGAVLAGASVSGTNLTNCDLSGANLRNVDLSKATLHNTNLDGAITLENGADLPDDIAEIIRQHSQWIISDGEVGERANFGGMDLKDLVLTGCDLRGALFADAQLEGTQFNQCELMLVNFSGANLSRASFVGATLRGTIFANASLVEAKFHGARLEVAEIYNAQQQRTGKSIPVLFNGAVLQGTDFSRAKISGANFTDSVQFGTIWNHAKVENCTGILD
;
A
#
# COMPACT_ATOMS: atom_id res chain seq x y z
N ASN A 1 0.96 -21.86 -22.14
CA ASN A 1 1.52 -22.79 -21.14
C ASN A 1 3.04 -22.69 -21.19
N ASP A 2 3.72 -22.85 -20.05
CA ASP A 2 5.18 -22.87 -19.90
C ASP A 2 5.88 -21.66 -20.55
N ALA A 3 5.21 -20.53 -20.69
CA ALA A 3 5.75 -19.30 -21.20
C ALA A 3 6.70 -18.64 -20.17
N ASP A 4 7.63 -17.83 -20.66
CA ASP A 4 8.48 -16.98 -19.83
C ASP A 4 7.99 -15.53 -19.92
N LEU A 5 7.43 -15.02 -18.82
CA LEU A 5 6.90 -13.67 -18.66
C LEU A 5 7.59 -12.92 -17.53
N ARG A 6 8.79 -13.37 -17.12
CA ARG A 6 9.56 -12.75 -16.05
C ARG A 6 9.87 -11.30 -16.34
N GLY A 7 9.60 -10.42 -15.38
CA GLY A 7 9.82 -8.97 -15.52
C GLY A 7 8.89 -8.30 -16.53
N ALA A 8 7.87 -9.00 -17.07
CA ALA A 8 6.90 -8.39 -17.94
C ALA A 8 6.01 -7.39 -17.18
N ASP A 9 5.56 -6.34 -17.85
CA ASP A 9 4.52 -5.45 -17.34
C ASP A 9 3.19 -5.85 -18.00
N LEU A 10 2.30 -6.41 -17.18
CA LEU A 10 0.94 -6.82 -17.52
C LEU A 10 -0.07 -6.06 -16.67
N GLN A 11 0.29 -4.87 -16.20
CA GLN A 11 -0.61 -4.02 -15.44
C GLN A 11 -1.91 -3.80 -16.22
N ASP A 12 -3.05 -3.94 -15.54
CA ASP A 12 -4.41 -3.79 -16.08
C ASP A 12 -4.72 -4.70 -17.30
N ALA A 13 -3.88 -5.69 -17.57
CA ALA A 13 -4.09 -6.62 -18.69
C ALA A 13 -5.34 -7.46 -18.48
N ASN A 14 -6.10 -7.67 -19.57
CA ASN A 14 -7.24 -8.60 -19.57
C ASN A 14 -6.79 -10.01 -19.95
N LEU A 15 -6.62 -10.85 -18.95
CA LEU A 15 -6.24 -12.26 -19.04
C LEU A 15 -7.41 -13.19 -18.67
N LYS A 16 -8.65 -12.70 -18.81
CA LYS A 16 -9.85 -13.48 -18.49
C LYS A 16 -9.90 -14.77 -19.29
N ASN A 17 -10.15 -15.88 -18.59
CA ASN A 17 -10.26 -17.22 -19.15
C ASN A 17 -9.00 -17.69 -19.91
N THR A 18 -7.85 -17.06 -19.69
CA THR A 18 -6.59 -17.52 -20.31
C THR A 18 -6.11 -18.81 -19.67
N ARG A 19 -5.29 -19.54 -20.41
CA ARG A 19 -4.61 -20.74 -19.93
C ARG A 19 -3.12 -20.51 -19.92
N ALA A 20 -2.56 -20.32 -18.73
CA ALA A 20 -1.15 -20.01 -18.50
C ALA A 20 -0.50 -21.01 -17.51
N ILE A 21 -0.74 -22.31 -17.76
CA ILE A 21 -0.27 -23.41 -16.90
C ILE A 21 1.25 -23.45 -16.94
N GLY A 22 1.89 -23.58 -15.77
CA GLY A 22 3.35 -23.69 -15.64
C GLY A 22 4.14 -22.43 -16.05
N THR A 23 3.45 -21.32 -16.32
CA THR A 23 4.08 -20.08 -16.78
C THR A 23 5.00 -19.50 -15.71
N MET A 24 6.18 -19.04 -16.13
CA MET A 24 7.11 -18.31 -15.27
C MET A 24 6.79 -16.82 -15.32
N PHE A 25 6.21 -16.30 -14.22
CA PHE A 25 5.97 -14.87 -14.01
C PHE A 25 7.03 -14.26 -13.08
N ALA A 26 7.85 -15.05 -12.44
CA ALA A 26 8.96 -14.62 -11.60
C ALA A 26 10.05 -15.68 -11.53
N ASP A 27 11.26 -15.27 -11.13
CA ASP A 27 12.37 -16.18 -10.81
C ASP A 27 12.99 -15.86 -9.45
N ASP A 28 14.00 -16.63 -9.07
CA ASP A 28 14.74 -16.44 -7.79
C ASP A 28 15.57 -15.15 -7.78
N ASN A 29 15.78 -14.49 -8.93
CA ASN A 29 16.52 -13.22 -9.06
C ASN A 29 15.58 -11.99 -8.97
N MET A 30 14.34 -12.16 -8.53
CA MET A 30 13.34 -11.11 -8.34
C MET A 30 12.90 -10.38 -9.63
N HIS A 31 13.00 -11.03 -10.79
CA HIS A 31 12.37 -10.54 -12.02
C HIS A 31 10.88 -10.89 -11.98
N ALA A 32 10.14 -10.20 -11.14
CA ALA A 32 8.72 -10.42 -10.94
C ALA A 32 7.89 -9.68 -12.00
N THR A 33 6.82 -10.34 -12.47
CA THR A 33 5.85 -9.72 -13.38
C THR A 33 4.97 -8.75 -12.61
N ASN A 34 4.73 -7.57 -13.18
CA ASN A 34 3.71 -6.65 -12.70
C ASN A 34 2.36 -7.02 -13.33
N MET A 35 1.42 -7.47 -12.52
CA MET A 35 0.02 -7.78 -12.88
C MET A 35 -0.96 -6.99 -12.00
N ALA A 36 -0.55 -5.81 -11.50
CA ALA A 36 -1.45 -4.96 -10.74
C ALA A 36 -2.71 -4.66 -11.57
N GLY A 37 -3.90 -4.76 -10.95
CA GLY A 37 -5.17 -4.51 -11.62
C GLY A 37 -5.57 -5.53 -12.71
N ALA A 38 -4.76 -6.54 -13.01
CA ALA A 38 -5.05 -7.49 -14.08
C ALA A 38 -6.36 -8.27 -13.85
N ILE A 39 -7.11 -8.55 -14.91
CA ILE A 39 -8.33 -9.35 -14.87
C ILE A 39 -7.98 -10.81 -15.21
N LEU A 40 -7.90 -11.66 -14.18
CA LEU A 40 -7.55 -13.08 -14.28
C LEU A 40 -8.76 -14.02 -14.09
N ASN A 41 -9.97 -13.47 -14.10
CA ASN A 41 -11.19 -14.22 -13.81
C ASN A 41 -11.33 -15.48 -14.71
N GLY A 42 -11.47 -16.65 -14.07
CA GLY A 42 -11.57 -17.93 -14.76
C GLY A 42 -10.27 -18.39 -15.45
N ALA A 43 -9.15 -17.71 -15.25
CA ALA A 43 -7.86 -18.15 -15.80
C ALA A 43 -7.37 -19.44 -15.12
N ASP A 44 -6.65 -20.27 -15.86
CA ASP A 44 -5.95 -21.45 -15.34
C ASP A 44 -4.44 -21.15 -15.27
N LEU A 45 -3.96 -20.92 -14.05
CA LEU A 45 -2.56 -20.61 -13.72
C LEU A 45 -1.87 -21.80 -13.01
N THR A 46 -2.44 -23.00 -13.10
CA THR A 46 -1.92 -24.20 -12.41
C THR A 46 -0.40 -24.32 -12.55
N GLY A 47 0.30 -24.49 -11.44
CA GLY A 47 1.75 -24.70 -11.39
C GLY A 47 2.60 -23.49 -11.79
N SER A 48 2.02 -22.32 -11.96
CA SER A 48 2.76 -21.12 -12.36
C SER A 48 3.64 -20.59 -11.23
N LYS A 49 4.79 -20.00 -11.59
CA LYS A 49 5.73 -19.36 -10.68
C LYS A 49 5.45 -17.86 -10.60
N LEU A 50 4.85 -17.44 -9.49
CA LEU A 50 4.37 -16.07 -9.22
C LEU A 50 5.10 -15.45 -8.02
N ARG A 51 6.25 -16.00 -7.64
CA ARG A 51 7.02 -15.55 -6.48
C ARG A 51 7.36 -14.06 -6.58
N GLY A 52 6.95 -13.27 -5.59
CA GLY A 52 7.17 -11.83 -5.57
C GLY A 52 6.41 -11.04 -6.64
N ALA A 53 5.54 -11.68 -7.43
CA ALA A 53 4.75 -11.00 -8.45
C ALA A 53 3.85 -9.92 -7.84
N VAL A 54 3.61 -8.83 -8.57
CA VAL A 54 2.70 -7.76 -8.15
C VAL A 54 1.33 -8.03 -8.74
N LEU A 55 0.39 -8.47 -7.89
CA LEU A 55 -1.01 -8.72 -8.25
C LEU A 55 -1.99 -7.77 -7.53
N ALA A 56 -1.46 -6.69 -6.94
CA ALA A 56 -2.30 -5.75 -6.19
C ALA A 56 -3.54 -5.34 -7.00
N GLY A 57 -4.73 -5.51 -6.39
CA GLY A 57 -6.01 -5.18 -7.03
C GLY A 57 -6.40 -6.09 -8.20
N ALA A 58 -5.68 -7.15 -8.51
CA ALA A 58 -6.06 -8.07 -9.57
C ALA A 58 -7.38 -8.79 -9.25
N SER A 59 -8.20 -9.02 -10.27
CA SER A 59 -9.44 -9.79 -10.13
C SER A 59 -9.19 -11.26 -10.46
N VAL A 60 -9.38 -12.15 -9.46
CA VAL A 60 -9.06 -13.59 -9.56
C VAL A 60 -10.27 -14.51 -9.34
N SER A 61 -11.49 -14.01 -9.56
CA SER A 61 -12.69 -14.79 -9.35
C SER A 61 -12.73 -16.02 -10.28
N GLY A 62 -12.81 -17.23 -9.70
CA GLY A 62 -12.78 -18.49 -10.45
C GLY A 62 -11.42 -18.83 -11.07
N THR A 63 -10.36 -18.12 -10.73
CA THR A 63 -9.00 -18.43 -11.17
C THR A 63 -8.51 -19.71 -10.49
N ASN A 64 -7.90 -20.60 -11.28
CA ASN A 64 -7.25 -21.78 -10.75
C ASN A 64 -5.77 -21.50 -10.47
N LEU A 65 -5.41 -21.44 -9.19
CA LEU A 65 -4.05 -21.20 -8.68
C LEU A 65 -3.44 -22.48 -8.07
N THR A 66 -4.00 -23.65 -8.40
CA THR A 66 -3.50 -24.94 -7.90
C THR A 66 -2.02 -25.11 -8.15
N ASN A 67 -1.26 -25.49 -7.12
CA ASN A 67 0.20 -25.69 -7.15
C ASN A 67 1.00 -24.44 -7.57
N CYS A 68 0.44 -23.23 -7.50
CA CYS A 68 1.18 -22.00 -7.77
C CYS A 68 2.13 -21.65 -6.64
N ASP A 69 3.26 -21.06 -6.98
CA ASP A 69 4.14 -20.41 -5.99
C ASP A 69 3.89 -18.90 -6.01
N LEU A 70 3.13 -18.42 -5.03
CA LEU A 70 2.83 -17.01 -4.76
C LEU A 70 3.64 -16.47 -3.56
N SER A 71 4.71 -17.17 -3.16
CA SER A 71 5.52 -16.74 -2.02
C SER A 71 6.06 -15.32 -2.23
N GLY A 72 5.88 -14.46 -1.22
CA GLY A 72 6.28 -13.06 -1.27
C GLY A 72 5.53 -12.20 -2.31
N ALA A 73 4.51 -12.72 -2.99
CA ALA A 73 3.71 -11.94 -3.94
C ALA A 73 2.92 -10.82 -3.25
N ASN A 74 2.75 -9.70 -3.94
CA ASN A 74 1.88 -8.63 -3.49
C ASN A 74 0.44 -8.90 -3.96
N LEU A 75 -0.38 -9.36 -3.04
CA LEU A 75 -1.81 -9.70 -3.24
C LEU A 75 -2.74 -8.68 -2.57
N ARG A 76 -2.28 -7.44 -2.33
CA ARG A 76 -3.11 -6.38 -1.75
C ARG A 76 -4.39 -6.20 -2.56
N ASN A 77 -5.52 -6.08 -1.88
CA ASN A 77 -6.84 -5.90 -2.51
C ASN A 77 -7.23 -7.01 -3.49
N VAL A 78 -6.70 -8.21 -3.35
CA VAL A 78 -7.09 -9.40 -4.13
C VAL A 78 -8.05 -10.26 -3.31
N ASP A 79 -9.28 -10.45 -3.78
CA ASP A 79 -10.23 -11.39 -3.18
C ASP A 79 -9.90 -12.82 -3.62
N LEU A 80 -9.18 -13.55 -2.78
CA LEU A 80 -8.82 -14.95 -3.00
C LEU A 80 -9.97 -15.93 -2.71
N SER A 81 -11.06 -15.50 -2.08
CA SER A 81 -12.15 -16.37 -1.60
C SER A 81 -12.84 -17.18 -2.71
N LYS A 82 -12.77 -16.67 -3.94
CA LYS A 82 -13.38 -17.29 -5.14
C LYS A 82 -12.36 -17.94 -6.08
N ALA A 83 -11.09 -17.99 -5.68
CA ALA A 83 -10.04 -18.68 -6.42
C ALA A 83 -9.84 -20.11 -5.89
N THR A 84 -9.32 -21.00 -6.72
CA THR A 84 -8.92 -22.35 -6.29
C THR A 84 -7.47 -22.32 -5.84
N LEU A 85 -7.22 -22.60 -4.54
CA LEU A 85 -5.91 -22.47 -3.88
C LEU A 85 -5.31 -23.83 -3.42
N HIS A 86 -5.60 -24.93 -4.13
CA HIS A 86 -5.10 -26.25 -3.73
C HIS A 86 -3.56 -26.30 -3.86
N ASN A 87 -2.85 -26.56 -2.75
CA ASN A 87 -1.38 -26.57 -2.66
C ASN A 87 -0.72 -25.26 -3.16
N THR A 88 -1.38 -24.13 -3.09
CA THR A 88 -0.79 -22.82 -3.41
C THR A 88 0.14 -22.41 -2.28
N ASN A 89 1.38 -22.05 -2.61
CA ASN A 89 2.32 -21.48 -1.65
C ASN A 89 2.08 -19.96 -1.52
N LEU A 90 1.66 -19.52 -0.35
CA LEU A 90 1.42 -18.11 0.00
C LEU A 90 2.41 -17.59 1.06
N ASP A 91 3.52 -18.29 1.32
CA ASP A 91 4.48 -17.92 2.35
C ASP A 91 5.03 -16.51 2.11
N GLY A 92 4.84 -15.62 3.08
CA GLY A 92 5.29 -14.23 2.98
C GLY A 92 4.55 -13.41 1.90
N ALA A 93 3.49 -13.92 1.30
CA ALA A 93 2.64 -13.12 0.43
C ALA A 93 1.98 -11.99 1.22
N ILE A 94 1.92 -10.81 0.61
CA ILE A 94 1.29 -9.64 1.23
C ILE A 94 -0.18 -9.67 0.84
N THR A 95 -1.03 -10.19 1.73
CA THR A 95 -2.49 -10.17 1.57
C THR A 95 -3.09 -9.07 2.45
N LEU A 96 -4.34 -8.70 2.20
CA LEU A 96 -5.18 -8.14 3.25
C LEU A 96 -5.49 -9.29 4.21
N GLU A 97 -4.69 -9.47 5.25
CA GLU A 97 -4.88 -10.56 6.21
C GLU A 97 -6.24 -10.50 6.94
N ASN A 98 -6.99 -9.40 6.83
CA ASN A 98 -8.16 -9.16 7.67
C ASN A 98 -9.37 -8.49 6.99
N GLY A 99 -9.61 -8.72 5.72
CA GLY A 99 -10.93 -8.37 5.16
C GLY A 99 -12.10 -9.08 5.87
N ALA A 100 -11.80 -10.14 6.67
CA ALA A 100 -12.78 -10.86 7.47
C ALA A 100 -13.11 -10.18 8.82
N ASP A 101 -12.25 -9.28 9.30
CA ASP A 101 -12.39 -8.63 10.62
C ASP A 101 -12.70 -7.13 10.54
N LEU A 102 -12.86 -6.57 9.34
CA LEU A 102 -13.26 -5.18 9.17
C LEU A 102 -14.80 -5.06 9.25
N PRO A 103 -15.32 -3.99 9.86
CA PRO A 103 -16.74 -3.65 9.74
C PRO A 103 -17.17 -3.58 8.26
N ASP A 104 -18.39 -4.06 7.95
CA ASP A 104 -18.87 -4.18 6.57
C ASP A 104 -18.82 -2.87 5.79
N ASP A 105 -19.09 -1.74 6.44
CA ASP A 105 -19.04 -0.41 5.86
C ASP A 105 -17.60 0.00 5.49
N ILE A 106 -16.63 -0.31 6.35
CA ILE A 106 -15.21 -0.04 6.10
C ILE A 106 -14.68 -0.92 4.96
N ALA A 107 -15.04 -2.22 4.99
CA ALA A 107 -14.66 -3.16 3.93
C ALA A 107 -15.21 -2.70 2.57
N GLU A 108 -16.45 -2.20 2.52
CA GLU A 108 -17.06 -1.68 1.28
C GLU A 108 -16.35 -0.42 0.78
N ILE A 109 -16.01 0.54 1.67
CA ILE A 109 -15.24 1.74 1.28
C ILE A 109 -13.89 1.35 0.68
N ILE A 110 -13.18 0.39 1.28
CA ILE A 110 -11.88 -0.09 0.77
C ILE A 110 -12.06 -0.78 -0.58
N ARG A 111 -13.10 -1.58 -0.76
CA ARG A 111 -13.41 -2.27 -2.03
C ARG A 111 -13.70 -1.27 -3.15
N GLN A 112 -14.50 -0.23 -2.89
CA GLN A 112 -14.79 0.84 -3.85
C GLN A 112 -13.53 1.62 -4.20
N HIS A 113 -12.68 1.91 -3.20
CA HIS A 113 -11.42 2.59 -3.42
C HIS A 113 -10.46 1.78 -4.29
N SER A 114 -10.39 0.47 -4.10
CA SER A 114 -9.58 -0.41 -4.93
C SER A 114 -10.02 -0.36 -6.40
N GLN A 115 -11.34 -0.34 -6.65
CA GLN A 115 -11.87 -0.17 -8.01
C GLN A 115 -11.54 1.20 -8.58
N TRP A 116 -11.62 2.25 -7.75
CA TRP A 116 -11.26 3.61 -8.15
C TRP A 116 -9.79 3.73 -8.56
N ILE A 117 -8.86 3.12 -7.80
CA ILE A 117 -7.43 3.09 -8.13
C ILE A 117 -7.16 2.34 -9.43
N ILE A 118 -7.75 1.15 -9.60
CA ILE A 118 -7.52 0.27 -10.76
C ILE A 118 -8.05 0.91 -12.06
N SER A 119 -9.14 1.68 -11.97
CA SER A 119 -9.80 2.29 -13.13
C SER A 119 -9.34 3.73 -13.40
N ASP A 120 -8.30 4.23 -12.75
CA ASP A 120 -7.89 5.64 -12.80
C ASP A 120 -9.04 6.62 -12.47
N GLY A 121 -9.97 6.19 -11.60
CA GLY A 121 -11.10 6.99 -11.13
C GLY A 121 -12.39 6.84 -11.94
N GLU A 122 -12.44 5.97 -12.95
CA GLU A 122 -13.64 5.75 -13.78
C GLU A 122 -14.71 4.89 -13.09
N VAL A 123 -14.30 3.95 -12.22
CA VAL A 123 -15.18 3.02 -11.49
C VAL A 123 -14.83 3.02 -10.02
N GLY A 124 -15.83 2.82 -9.16
CA GLY A 124 -15.64 2.86 -7.71
C GLY A 124 -15.60 4.29 -7.18
N GLU A 125 -15.21 4.45 -5.93
CA GLU A 125 -15.16 5.74 -5.24
C GLU A 125 -13.85 5.88 -4.47
N ARG A 126 -13.29 7.09 -4.46
CA ARG A 126 -12.13 7.43 -3.63
C ARG A 126 -12.50 7.29 -2.15
N ALA A 127 -11.76 6.49 -1.39
CA ALA A 127 -12.03 6.30 0.03
C ALA A 127 -12.02 7.60 0.81
N ASN A 128 -13.09 7.84 1.56
CA ASN A 128 -13.22 8.96 2.47
C ASN A 128 -13.60 8.46 3.86
N PHE A 129 -12.64 8.49 4.78
CA PHE A 129 -12.76 8.13 6.18
C PHE A 129 -12.73 9.36 7.10
N GLY A 130 -12.93 10.56 6.54
CA GLY A 130 -12.85 11.82 7.29
C GLY A 130 -13.76 11.81 8.51
N GLY A 131 -13.19 12.09 9.69
CA GLY A 131 -13.91 12.10 10.98
C GLY A 131 -14.40 10.75 11.50
N MET A 132 -14.20 9.64 10.78
CA MET A 132 -14.65 8.31 11.21
C MET A 132 -13.84 7.76 12.40
N ASP A 133 -14.44 6.89 13.19
CA ASP A 133 -13.76 6.11 14.25
C ASP A 133 -13.27 4.78 13.67
N LEU A 134 -11.94 4.66 13.54
CA LEU A 134 -11.24 3.54 12.95
C LEU A 134 -10.16 3.00 13.90
N LYS A 135 -10.34 3.23 15.22
CA LYS A 135 -9.36 2.82 16.24
C LYS A 135 -9.11 1.32 16.20
N ASP A 136 -7.83 0.99 16.41
CA ASP A 136 -7.32 -0.38 16.51
C ASP A 136 -7.58 -1.26 15.26
N LEU A 137 -8.09 -0.71 14.15
CA LEU A 137 -8.30 -1.47 12.93
C LEU A 137 -6.98 -1.91 12.30
N VAL A 138 -6.99 -3.08 11.67
CA VAL A 138 -5.85 -3.63 10.95
C VAL A 138 -6.06 -3.41 9.45
N LEU A 139 -5.36 -2.41 8.88
CA LEU A 139 -5.38 -2.06 7.47
C LEU A 139 -4.06 -2.45 6.76
N THR A 140 -3.32 -3.37 7.36
CA THR A 140 -2.01 -3.81 6.88
C THR A 140 -2.06 -4.23 5.40
N GLY A 141 -1.13 -3.72 4.60
CA GLY A 141 -1.00 -4.08 3.18
C GLY A 141 -2.00 -3.41 2.23
N CYS A 142 -2.95 -2.59 2.72
CA CYS A 142 -3.90 -1.89 1.86
C CYS A 142 -3.22 -0.91 0.89
N ASP A 143 -3.75 -0.84 -0.33
CA ASP A 143 -3.50 0.28 -1.24
C ASP A 143 -4.55 1.36 -0.99
N LEU A 144 -4.15 2.43 -0.31
CA LEU A 144 -4.98 3.55 0.08
C LEU A 144 -4.48 4.86 -0.54
N ARG A 145 -3.76 4.78 -1.67
CA ARG A 145 -3.22 5.95 -2.36
C ARG A 145 -4.30 7.02 -2.59
N GLY A 146 -4.00 8.22 -2.12
CA GLY A 146 -4.92 9.35 -2.25
C GLY A 146 -6.13 9.33 -1.31
N ALA A 147 -6.36 8.32 -0.47
CA ALA A 147 -7.48 8.28 0.46
C ALA A 147 -7.52 9.47 1.42
N LEU A 148 -8.69 9.78 1.96
CA LEU A 148 -8.95 10.89 2.87
C LEU A 148 -9.22 10.37 4.27
N PHE A 149 -8.42 10.81 5.26
CA PHE A 149 -8.54 10.50 6.68
C PHE A 149 -8.50 11.78 7.54
N ALA A 150 -8.85 12.93 6.96
CA ALA A 150 -8.82 14.17 7.73
C ALA A 150 -9.71 14.06 8.97
N ASP A 151 -9.17 14.47 10.14
CA ASP A 151 -9.85 14.47 11.43
C ASP A 151 -10.32 13.08 11.94
N ALA A 152 -9.91 11.97 11.29
CA ALA A 152 -10.28 10.61 11.68
C ALA A 152 -9.66 10.19 13.01
N GLN A 153 -10.34 9.30 13.74
CA GLN A 153 -9.85 8.66 14.96
C GLN A 153 -9.17 7.34 14.58
N LEU A 154 -7.85 7.34 14.58
CA LEU A 154 -6.99 6.28 14.09
C LEU A 154 -6.01 5.77 15.16
N GLU A 155 -6.35 5.97 16.43
CA GLU A 155 -5.51 5.53 17.54
C GLU A 155 -5.31 4.00 17.48
N GLY A 156 -4.04 3.55 17.52
CA GLY A 156 -3.69 2.13 17.45
C GLY A 156 -3.88 1.46 16.08
N THR A 157 -4.42 2.15 15.08
CA THR A 157 -4.65 1.60 13.73
C THR A 157 -3.35 1.13 13.08
N GLN A 158 -3.39 -0.01 12.41
CA GLN A 158 -2.23 -0.61 11.75
C GLN A 158 -2.26 -0.39 10.25
N PHE A 159 -1.35 0.45 9.75
CA PHE A 159 -1.09 0.71 8.33
C PHE A 159 0.23 0.08 7.86
N ASN A 160 0.66 -1.02 8.47
CA ASN A 160 1.93 -1.65 8.14
C ASN A 160 1.95 -2.06 6.66
N GLN A 161 3.06 -1.77 5.97
CA GLN A 161 3.27 -2.13 4.55
C GLN A 161 2.21 -1.57 3.58
N CYS A 162 1.39 -0.59 4.00
CA CYS A 162 0.42 0.07 3.12
C CYS A 162 1.08 0.97 2.08
N GLU A 163 0.41 1.10 0.92
CA GLU A 163 0.66 2.18 -0.04
C GLU A 163 -0.19 3.39 0.32
N LEU A 164 0.44 4.45 0.82
CA LEU A 164 -0.22 5.64 1.37
C LEU A 164 0.21 6.93 0.64
N MET A 165 0.64 6.81 -0.62
CA MET A 165 1.03 7.97 -1.41
C MET A 165 -0.13 8.98 -1.52
N LEU A 166 0.15 10.27 -1.23
CA LEU A 166 -0.80 11.38 -1.31
C LEU A 166 -2.04 11.25 -0.40
N VAL A 167 -1.97 10.43 0.64
CA VAL A 167 -3.03 10.32 1.66
C VAL A 167 -3.09 11.58 2.50
N ASN A 168 -4.30 12.00 2.87
CA ASN A 168 -4.52 13.14 3.75
C ASN A 168 -4.94 12.69 5.16
N PHE A 169 -4.05 12.81 6.15
CA PHE A 169 -4.29 12.59 7.57
C PHE A 169 -4.32 13.89 8.39
N SER A 170 -4.60 15.04 7.75
CA SER A 170 -4.62 16.32 8.47
C SER A 170 -5.57 16.29 9.64
N GLY A 171 -5.12 16.75 10.83
CA GLY A 171 -5.92 16.78 12.05
C GLY A 171 -6.27 15.42 12.66
N ALA A 172 -5.90 14.28 12.04
CA ALA A 172 -6.25 12.96 12.54
C ALA A 172 -5.55 12.62 13.87
N ASN A 173 -6.21 11.82 14.70
CA ASN A 173 -5.60 11.20 15.87
C ASN A 173 -4.97 9.85 15.49
N LEU A 174 -3.67 9.84 15.26
CA LEU A 174 -2.85 8.68 14.90
C LEU A 174 -1.97 8.21 16.08
N SER A 175 -2.34 8.56 17.30
CA SER A 175 -1.58 8.14 18.49
C SER A 175 -1.43 6.62 18.52
N ARG A 176 -0.21 6.11 18.71
CA ARG A 176 0.13 4.68 18.70
C ARG A 176 -0.17 3.94 17.38
N ALA A 177 -0.55 4.64 16.32
CA ALA A 177 -0.73 4.02 15.00
C ALA A 177 0.61 3.45 14.45
N SER A 178 0.53 2.42 13.64
CA SER A 178 1.70 1.75 13.08
C SER A 178 1.76 1.87 11.56
N PHE A 179 2.88 2.40 11.05
CA PHE A 179 3.20 2.57 9.64
C PHE A 179 4.48 1.79 9.27
N VAL A 180 4.76 0.69 9.96
CA VAL A 180 5.99 -0.09 9.75
C VAL A 180 6.07 -0.56 8.30
N GLY A 181 7.17 -0.17 7.61
CA GLY A 181 7.40 -0.52 6.20
C GLY A 181 6.43 0.12 5.19
N ALA A 182 5.58 1.07 5.60
CA ALA A 182 4.65 1.73 4.68
C ALA A 182 5.34 2.69 3.71
N THR A 183 4.72 2.91 2.54
CA THR A 183 5.14 3.92 1.56
C THR A 183 4.26 5.16 1.69
N LEU A 184 4.87 6.29 2.08
CA LEU A 184 4.20 7.51 2.50
C LEU A 184 4.63 8.73 1.66
N ARG A 185 4.75 8.57 0.35
CA ARG A 185 5.19 9.68 -0.51
C ARG A 185 4.14 10.77 -0.61
N GLY A 186 4.53 12.02 -0.32
CA GLY A 186 3.64 13.17 -0.42
C GLY A 186 2.44 13.12 0.55
N THR A 187 2.49 12.31 1.59
CA THR A 187 1.43 12.16 2.60
C THR A 187 1.34 13.40 3.49
N ILE A 188 0.13 13.77 3.89
CA ILE A 188 -0.13 14.96 4.69
C ILE A 188 -0.52 14.56 6.11
N PHE A 189 0.30 14.93 7.10
CA PHE A 189 0.07 14.77 8.54
C PHE A 189 -0.05 16.13 9.25
N ALA A 190 -0.41 17.18 8.52
CA ALA A 190 -0.50 18.53 9.09
C ALA A 190 -1.47 18.54 10.28
N ASN A 191 -1.00 19.08 11.44
CA ASN A 191 -1.75 19.15 12.69
C ASN A 191 -2.26 17.80 13.24
N ALA A 192 -1.77 16.66 12.76
CA ALA A 192 -2.13 15.34 13.28
C ALA A 192 -1.46 15.04 14.62
N SER A 193 -2.10 14.24 15.47
CA SER A 193 -1.46 13.65 16.65
C SER A 193 -0.83 12.30 16.26
N LEU A 194 0.50 12.23 16.37
CA LEU A 194 1.31 11.04 16.09
C LEU A 194 2.03 10.54 17.34
N VAL A 195 1.48 10.83 18.52
CA VAL A 195 2.09 10.44 19.81
C VAL A 195 2.34 8.92 19.82
N GLU A 196 3.61 8.52 20.04
CA GLU A 196 4.05 7.12 20.07
C GLU A 196 3.77 6.33 18.77
N ALA A 197 3.49 6.98 17.66
CA ALA A 197 3.31 6.32 16.37
C ALA A 197 4.61 5.68 15.87
N LYS A 198 4.52 4.61 15.07
CA LYS A 198 5.66 3.81 14.62
C LYS A 198 5.82 3.91 13.10
N PHE A 199 6.97 4.43 12.66
CA PHE A 199 7.38 4.52 11.24
C PHE A 199 8.63 3.69 10.93
N HIS A 200 8.90 2.64 11.71
CA HIS A 200 10.09 1.82 11.52
C HIS A 200 10.21 1.30 10.08
N GLY A 201 11.30 1.64 9.39
CA GLY A 201 11.54 1.23 8.01
C GLY A 201 10.59 1.83 6.97
N ALA A 202 9.74 2.80 7.33
CA ALA A 202 8.82 3.45 6.40
C ALA A 202 9.57 4.36 5.40
N ARG A 203 8.93 4.65 4.27
CA ARG A 203 9.43 5.52 3.20
C ARG A 203 8.61 6.81 3.13
N LEU A 204 9.18 7.90 3.61
CA LEU A 204 8.58 9.22 3.67
C LEU A 204 9.32 10.16 2.71
N GLU A 205 9.12 9.95 1.42
CA GLU A 205 9.82 10.67 0.36
C GLU A 205 8.84 11.64 -0.35
N VAL A 206 9.37 12.57 -1.12
CA VAL A 206 8.53 13.40 -1.99
C VAL A 206 7.78 12.55 -3.01
N ALA A 207 6.55 12.94 -3.34
CA ALA A 207 5.83 12.40 -4.50
C ALA A 207 6.16 13.23 -5.73
N GLU A 208 6.78 12.65 -6.74
CA GLU A 208 7.08 13.30 -8.01
C GLU A 208 5.80 13.50 -8.84
N ILE A 209 5.69 14.64 -9.51
CA ILE A 209 4.54 14.93 -10.39
C ILE A 209 4.95 14.68 -11.84
N TYR A 210 4.15 13.87 -12.53
CA TYR A 210 4.28 13.55 -13.95
C TYR A 210 3.20 14.29 -14.77
N ASN A 211 3.53 14.64 -16.00
CA ASN A 211 2.54 15.18 -16.96
C ASN A 211 1.77 14.03 -17.66
N ALA A 212 0.79 14.38 -18.51
CA ALA A 212 0.00 13.40 -19.26
C ALA A 212 0.85 12.49 -20.19
N GLN A 213 2.08 12.88 -20.51
CA GLN A 213 3.04 12.10 -21.32
C GLN A 213 4.00 11.27 -20.45
N GLN A 214 3.67 11.07 -19.14
CA GLN A 214 4.49 10.33 -18.17
C GLN A 214 5.92 10.90 -17.99
N GLN A 215 6.13 12.18 -18.25
CA GLN A 215 7.41 12.86 -18.05
C GLN A 215 7.40 13.60 -16.70
N ARG A 216 8.53 13.59 -15.99
CA ARG A 216 8.69 14.35 -14.76
C ARG A 216 8.53 15.84 -15.04
N THR A 217 7.66 16.51 -14.29
CA THR A 217 7.45 17.96 -14.39
C THR A 217 8.51 18.77 -13.65
N GLY A 218 9.35 18.15 -12.85
CA GLY A 218 10.27 18.80 -11.91
C GLY A 218 9.58 19.34 -10.65
N LYS A 219 8.26 19.16 -10.53
CA LYS A 219 7.51 19.47 -9.29
C LYS A 219 7.36 18.23 -8.45
N SER A 220 7.36 18.39 -7.13
CA SER A 220 7.13 17.31 -6.18
C SER A 220 6.27 17.78 -5.01
N ILE A 221 5.60 16.84 -4.36
CA ILE A 221 4.79 17.06 -3.17
C ILE A 221 5.55 16.46 -1.99
N PRO A 222 5.94 17.27 -0.98
CA PRO A 222 6.62 16.78 0.21
C PRO A 222 5.67 16.02 1.14
N VAL A 223 6.23 15.23 2.05
CA VAL A 223 5.50 14.78 3.24
C VAL A 223 5.39 15.95 4.21
N LEU A 224 4.19 16.22 4.73
CA LEU A 224 3.92 17.36 5.57
C LEU A 224 3.62 16.95 7.02
N PHE A 225 4.49 17.32 7.95
CA PHE A 225 4.31 17.16 9.41
C PHE A 225 4.14 18.52 10.10
N ASN A 226 3.89 19.59 9.36
CA ASN A 226 3.77 20.94 9.95
C ASN A 226 2.64 20.96 11.00
N GLY A 227 2.97 21.48 12.20
CA GLY A 227 2.07 21.52 13.33
C GLY A 227 1.72 20.16 13.95
N ALA A 228 2.28 19.05 13.48
CA ALA A 228 2.00 17.71 14.01
C ALA A 228 2.63 17.50 15.40
N VAL A 229 2.00 16.66 16.22
CA VAL A 229 2.53 16.23 17.52
C VAL A 229 3.23 14.89 17.37
N LEU A 230 4.58 14.90 17.41
CA LEU A 230 5.46 13.74 17.20
C LEU A 230 6.06 13.21 18.51
N GLN A 231 5.46 13.49 19.65
CA GLN A 231 5.99 13.06 20.95
C GLN A 231 6.16 11.54 21.00
N GLY A 232 7.39 11.06 21.22
CA GLY A 232 7.70 9.64 21.29
C GLY A 232 7.53 8.88 19.96
N THR A 233 7.32 9.56 18.84
CA THR A 233 7.20 8.92 17.50
C THR A 233 8.51 8.22 17.13
N ASP A 234 8.44 6.98 16.64
CA ASP A 234 9.59 6.18 16.25
C ASP A 234 9.78 6.14 14.72
N PHE A 235 10.78 6.89 14.23
CA PHE A 235 11.26 6.89 12.84
C PHE A 235 12.48 5.98 12.61
N SER A 236 12.77 5.06 13.53
CA SER A 236 13.94 4.19 13.39
C SER A 236 13.99 3.51 12.03
N ARG A 237 15.16 3.56 11.36
CA ARG A 237 15.40 2.99 10.02
C ARG A 237 14.49 3.53 8.91
N ALA A 238 13.69 4.55 9.17
CA ALA A 238 12.88 5.20 8.14
C ALA A 238 13.77 5.91 7.11
N LYS A 239 13.25 6.05 5.89
CA LYS A 239 13.85 6.84 4.82
C LYS A 239 13.01 8.08 4.60
N ILE A 240 13.55 9.24 4.95
CA ILE A 240 12.83 10.51 4.97
C ILE A 240 13.57 11.51 4.09
N SER A 241 12.92 12.00 3.05
CA SER A 241 13.53 12.94 2.11
C SER A 241 12.58 14.04 1.71
N GLY A 242 13.02 15.30 1.87
CA GLY A 242 12.27 16.48 1.51
C GLY A 242 11.02 16.74 2.34
N ALA A 243 10.91 16.16 3.55
CA ALA A 243 9.75 16.35 4.41
C ALA A 243 9.79 17.68 5.18
N ASN A 244 8.60 18.20 5.51
CA ASN A 244 8.44 19.45 6.27
C ASN A 244 7.92 19.17 7.69
N PHE A 245 8.75 19.45 8.71
CA PHE A 245 8.45 19.34 10.14
C PHE A 245 8.25 20.69 10.83
N THR A 246 8.11 21.78 10.08
CA THR A 246 7.95 23.13 10.66
C THR A 246 6.79 23.15 11.65
N ASP A 247 7.01 23.81 12.81
CA ASP A 247 6.04 23.95 13.91
C ASP A 247 5.58 22.62 14.54
N SER A 248 6.21 21.49 14.23
CA SER A 248 5.88 20.21 14.88
C SER A 248 6.50 20.10 16.28
N VAL A 249 5.82 19.35 17.17
CA VAL A 249 6.29 19.04 18.52
C VAL A 249 7.07 17.72 18.48
N GLN A 250 8.41 17.77 18.64
CA GLN A 250 9.31 16.61 18.43
C GLN A 250 9.91 16.05 19.74
N PHE A 251 9.29 16.29 20.88
CA PHE A 251 9.82 15.81 22.16
C PHE A 251 9.89 14.29 22.24
N GLY A 252 11.09 13.73 22.46
CA GLY A 252 11.30 12.29 22.58
C GLY A 252 11.13 11.50 21.27
N THR A 253 11.14 12.16 20.11
CA THR A 253 11.13 11.50 18.79
C THR A 253 12.39 10.66 18.60
N ILE A 254 12.24 9.44 18.09
CA ILE A 254 13.31 8.44 17.95
C ILE A 254 13.74 8.35 16.49
N TRP A 255 15.04 8.63 16.21
CA TRP A 255 15.62 8.67 14.87
C TRP A 255 16.69 7.59 14.61
N ASN A 256 16.72 6.50 15.38
CA ASN A 256 17.78 5.49 15.32
C ASN A 256 17.95 4.93 13.91
N HIS A 257 19.12 5.16 13.30
CA HIS A 257 19.44 4.71 11.94
C HIS A 257 18.50 5.24 10.84
N ALA A 258 17.70 6.27 11.11
CA ALA A 258 16.91 6.93 10.08
C ALA A 258 17.85 7.62 9.07
N LYS A 259 17.46 7.58 7.79
CA LYS A 259 18.11 8.36 6.73
C LYS A 259 17.26 9.59 6.48
N VAL A 260 17.78 10.76 6.89
CA VAL A 260 17.05 12.04 6.82
C VAL A 260 17.80 12.98 5.90
N GLU A 261 17.18 13.40 4.79
CA GLU A 261 17.80 14.23 3.77
C GLU A 261 16.87 15.37 3.33
N ASN A 262 17.42 16.58 3.20
CA ASN A 262 16.72 17.75 2.64
C ASN A 262 15.38 18.08 3.35
N CYS A 263 15.27 17.82 4.65
CA CYS A 263 14.08 18.10 5.45
C CYS A 263 14.17 19.49 6.09
N THR A 264 13.02 20.08 6.42
CA THR A 264 12.91 21.37 7.12
C THR A 264 12.23 21.19 8.48
N GLY A 265 12.60 22.03 9.47
CA GLY A 265 11.95 22.05 10.79
C GLY A 265 12.28 20.89 11.72
N ILE A 266 13.33 20.11 11.44
CA ILE A 266 13.81 19.10 12.41
C ILE A 266 14.57 19.83 13.52
N LEU A 267 14.24 19.48 14.76
CA LEU A 267 14.92 19.98 15.96
C LEU A 267 16.09 19.05 16.32
N ASP A 268 17.24 19.62 16.63
CA ASP A 268 18.47 18.91 17.04
C ASP A 268 18.31 18.24 18.42
#